data_fa4036aa3f5cbc250a338aa8b0945f0f
#
_entry.id   fa4036aa3f5cbc250a338aa8b0945f0f
#
_cell.length_a   1.000
_cell.length_b   1.000
_cell.length_c   1.000
_cell.angle_alpha   90.00
_cell.angle_beta   90.00
_cell.angle_gamma   90.00
#
_symmetry.space_group_name_H-M   'P 1'
#
loop_
_entity.id
_entity.type
_entity.pdbx_description
1 polymer ?
#
loop_
_entity_poly.entity_id
_entity_poly.type
_entity_poly.pdbx_seq_one_letter_code
_entity_poly.pdbx_strand_id
1 'polypeptide(L)'
;TYVRKCVRDGKATALARVTTKVGRLCAIAGLASAHVQNVDNAHVDFSRVNGSTLHSLGEAGASGWLHFATTWPELVTQDANDLPEHDAHAEATVLTRWLELAELFDALPELPCFRAVVEKTAHDLVAGPADRPLVLHRDLHDKQLLWDGSTLGVLDVDTSARGEAALDLGNLLAHADLRLAQNIFTPSTSDTIAGHVNTVAAALNVNPARLETYRRAALLRLACVYAFRPTSKDWLPGWVDTCVTL
;
A
#
# COMPACT_ATOMS: atom_id res chain seq x y z
N THR A 1 3.00 23.28 14.00
CA THR A 1 3.92 22.13 13.85
C THR A 1 3.71 21.53 12.47
N TYR A 2 4.79 21.31 11.73
CA TYR A 2 4.75 20.75 10.39
C TYR A 2 5.70 19.54 10.28
N VAL A 3 5.53 18.76 9.22
CA VAL A 3 6.44 17.66 8.82
C VAL A 3 7.09 18.08 7.50
N ARG A 4 8.43 18.06 7.45
CA ARG A 4 9.17 18.37 6.24
C ARG A 4 9.61 17.11 5.52
N LYS A 5 9.25 16.98 4.24
CA LYS A 5 9.74 15.93 3.34
C LYS A 5 10.77 16.52 2.40
N CYS A 6 11.98 15.97 2.44
CA CYS A 6 13.05 16.33 1.50
C CYS A 6 12.92 15.46 0.25
N VAL A 7 13.00 16.05 -0.91
CA VAL A 7 12.90 15.35 -2.20
C VAL A 7 14.05 15.75 -3.12
N ARG A 8 14.26 15.00 -4.19
CA ARG A 8 15.24 15.39 -5.22
C ARG A 8 14.78 16.70 -5.89
N ASP A 9 15.75 17.52 -6.28
CA ASP A 9 15.50 18.78 -6.96
C ASP A 9 14.50 18.63 -8.12
N GLY A 10 13.55 19.55 -8.19
CA GLY A 10 12.50 19.59 -9.19
C GLY A 10 11.33 18.61 -8.96
N LYS A 11 11.35 17.79 -7.91
CA LYS A 11 10.23 16.86 -7.61
C LYS A 11 9.20 17.43 -6.64
N ALA A 12 9.54 18.45 -5.87
CA ALA A 12 8.67 19.00 -4.82
C ALA A 12 7.32 19.52 -5.37
N THR A 13 7.32 20.24 -6.48
CA THR A 13 6.10 20.78 -7.09
C THR A 13 5.14 19.67 -7.56
N ALA A 14 5.65 18.61 -8.19
CA ALA A 14 4.83 17.50 -8.64
C ALA A 14 4.22 16.75 -7.46
N LEU A 15 5.00 16.49 -6.41
CA LEU A 15 4.56 15.88 -5.17
C LEU A 15 3.48 16.73 -4.49
N ALA A 16 3.69 18.02 -4.34
CA ALA A 16 2.73 18.95 -3.74
C ALA A 16 1.41 18.99 -4.53
N ARG A 17 1.46 18.93 -5.86
CA ARG A 17 0.26 18.88 -6.71
C ARG A 17 -0.57 17.63 -6.46
N VAL A 18 0.06 16.44 -6.44
CA VAL A 18 -0.62 15.17 -6.17
C VAL A 18 -1.23 15.20 -4.76
N THR A 19 -0.43 15.56 -3.74
CA THR A 19 -0.92 15.65 -2.36
C THR A 19 -2.10 16.62 -2.23
N THR A 20 -2.05 17.78 -2.86
CA THR A 20 -3.15 18.76 -2.81
C THR A 20 -4.42 18.21 -3.48
N LYS A 21 -4.29 17.52 -4.61
CA LYS A 21 -5.43 16.90 -5.27
C LYS A 21 -6.04 15.83 -4.38
N VAL A 22 -5.24 14.84 -3.96
CA VAL A 22 -5.75 13.72 -3.15
C VAL A 22 -6.26 14.18 -1.80
N GLY A 23 -5.65 15.20 -1.19
CA GLY A 23 -6.15 15.81 0.03
C GLY A 23 -7.57 16.36 -0.10
N ARG A 24 -7.93 16.95 -1.26
CA ARG A 24 -9.30 17.37 -1.54
C ARG A 24 -10.25 16.17 -1.67
N LEU A 25 -9.82 15.12 -2.35
CA LEU A 25 -10.61 13.88 -2.48
C LEU A 25 -10.83 13.22 -1.10
N CYS A 26 -9.81 13.18 -0.25
CA CYS A 26 -9.93 12.72 1.13
C CYS A 26 -10.99 13.53 1.90
N ALA A 27 -10.93 14.87 1.82
CA ALA A 27 -11.89 15.73 2.52
C ALA A 27 -13.34 15.49 2.06
N ILE A 28 -13.58 15.26 0.76
CA ILE A 28 -14.90 14.93 0.21
C ILE A 28 -15.39 13.59 0.76
N ALA A 29 -14.49 12.61 0.92
CA ALA A 29 -14.80 11.29 1.49
C ALA A 29 -14.89 11.27 3.04
N GLY A 30 -14.75 12.42 3.71
CA GLY A 30 -14.75 12.50 5.17
C GLY A 30 -13.48 11.99 5.84
N LEU A 31 -12.37 11.88 5.07
CA LEU A 31 -11.05 11.47 5.55
C LEU A 31 -10.16 12.68 5.86
N ALA A 32 -9.32 12.58 6.88
CA ALA A 32 -8.27 13.55 7.13
C ALA A 32 -7.01 13.22 6.30
N SER A 33 -6.32 14.24 5.84
CA SER A 33 -5.02 14.10 5.17
C SER A 33 -4.12 15.29 5.45
N ALA A 34 -2.82 15.14 5.19
CA ALA A 34 -1.88 16.24 5.32
C ALA A 34 -2.13 17.31 4.24
N HIS A 35 -2.07 18.59 4.63
CA HIS A 35 -2.14 19.72 3.72
C HIS A 35 -0.74 20.27 3.44
N VAL A 36 -0.47 20.62 2.19
CA VAL A 36 0.75 21.32 1.79
C VAL A 36 0.73 22.73 2.39
N GLN A 37 1.75 23.08 3.17
CA GLN A 37 1.90 24.38 3.80
C GLN A 37 2.93 25.25 3.10
N ASN A 38 4.03 24.63 2.62
CA ASN A 38 5.08 25.32 1.90
C ASN A 38 5.75 24.37 0.90
N VAL A 39 6.26 24.91 -0.20
CA VAL A 39 6.99 24.18 -1.25
C VAL A 39 8.18 25.01 -1.69
N ASP A 40 9.35 24.40 -1.74
CA ASP A 40 10.53 24.95 -2.40
C ASP A 40 11.11 23.91 -3.40
N ASN A 41 12.32 24.12 -3.90
CA ASN A 41 12.91 23.23 -4.92
C ASN A 41 13.15 21.78 -4.43
N ALA A 42 13.41 21.60 -3.14
CA ALA A 42 13.84 20.31 -2.55
C ALA A 42 13.00 19.87 -1.35
N HIS A 43 12.04 20.68 -0.90
CA HIS A 43 11.26 20.40 0.29
C HIS A 43 9.78 20.68 0.08
N VAL A 44 8.95 19.88 0.77
CA VAL A 44 7.52 20.15 0.95
C VAL A 44 7.21 20.06 2.44
N ASP A 45 6.59 21.09 2.99
CA ASP A 45 6.12 21.11 4.37
C ASP A 45 4.63 20.77 4.43
N PHE A 46 4.28 19.84 5.29
CA PHE A 46 2.92 19.32 5.47
C PHE A 46 2.39 19.62 6.86
N SER A 47 1.09 19.85 6.96
CA SER A 47 0.41 19.81 8.27
C SER A 47 0.50 18.40 8.87
N ARG A 48 0.43 18.32 10.19
CA ARG A 48 0.27 17.02 10.86
C ARG A 48 -1.18 16.53 10.70
N VAL A 49 -1.32 15.22 10.59
CA VAL A 49 -2.60 14.51 10.72
C VAL A 49 -2.69 13.97 12.15
N ASN A 50 -3.85 14.13 12.79
CA ASN A 50 -4.07 13.64 14.15
C ASN A 50 -4.33 12.13 14.16
N GLY A 51 -4.10 11.52 15.32
CA GLY A 51 -4.37 10.10 15.55
C GLY A 51 -3.12 9.26 15.73
N SER A 52 -3.36 7.99 16.07
CA SER A 52 -2.35 6.93 16.14
C SER A 52 -2.51 6.02 14.93
N THR A 53 -1.41 5.48 14.42
CA THR A 53 -1.48 4.56 13.27
C THR A 53 -2.26 3.30 13.64
N LEU A 54 -3.03 2.75 12.70
CA LEU A 54 -3.73 1.47 12.92
C LEU A 54 -2.72 0.35 13.23
N HIS A 55 -1.48 0.48 12.73
CA HIS A 55 -0.36 -0.35 13.13
C HIS A 55 -0.11 -0.33 14.65
N SER A 56 -0.01 0.85 15.24
CA SER A 56 0.31 0.99 16.67
C SER A 56 -0.88 0.68 17.59
N LEU A 57 -2.10 0.81 17.08
CA LEU A 57 -3.32 0.51 17.82
C LEU A 57 -3.61 -0.99 17.91
N GLY A 58 -3.19 -1.79 16.92
CA GLY A 58 -3.49 -3.21 16.90
C GLY A 58 -5.00 -3.47 17.03
N GLU A 59 -5.41 -4.28 18.01
CA GLU A 59 -6.83 -4.59 18.28
C GLU A 59 -7.66 -3.35 18.66
N ALA A 60 -7.06 -2.37 19.34
CA ALA A 60 -7.75 -1.12 19.67
C ALA A 60 -8.09 -0.27 18.44
N GLY A 61 -7.52 -0.60 17.27
CA GLY A 61 -7.82 0.03 15.98
C GLY A 61 -9.08 -0.48 15.28
N ALA A 62 -9.84 -1.41 15.84
CA ALA A 62 -11.00 -2.03 15.19
C ALA A 62 -12.02 -1.03 14.63
N SER A 63 -12.33 0.03 15.38
CA SER A 63 -13.24 1.10 14.90
C SER A 63 -12.65 1.88 13.71
N GLY A 64 -11.32 2.06 13.66
CA GLY A 64 -10.64 2.68 12.53
C GLY A 64 -10.72 1.81 11.27
N TRP A 65 -10.58 0.49 11.40
CA TRP A 65 -10.77 -0.45 10.29
C TRP A 65 -12.22 -0.48 9.78
N LEU A 66 -13.21 -0.41 10.68
CA LEU A 66 -14.60 -0.27 10.28
C LEU A 66 -14.83 1.04 9.50
N HIS A 67 -14.22 2.14 9.98
CA HIS A 67 -14.31 3.43 9.30
C HIS A 67 -13.63 3.39 7.93
N PHE A 68 -12.50 2.71 7.80
CA PHE A 68 -11.86 2.43 6.51
C PHE A 68 -12.82 1.74 5.54
N ALA A 69 -13.50 0.69 5.98
CA ALA A 69 -14.40 -0.06 5.12
C ALA A 69 -15.58 0.77 4.57
N THR A 70 -15.99 1.81 5.30
CA THR A 70 -17.10 2.68 4.90
C THR A 70 -16.65 3.88 4.06
N THR A 71 -15.48 4.46 4.32
CA THR A 71 -15.03 5.71 3.70
C THR A 71 -14.06 5.52 2.53
N TRP A 72 -13.31 4.41 2.50
CA TRP A 72 -12.36 4.15 1.42
C TRP A 72 -13.01 4.03 0.04
N PRO A 73 -14.16 3.35 -0.14
CA PRO A 73 -14.87 3.34 -1.42
C PRO A 73 -15.25 4.75 -1.91
N GLU A 74 -15.66 5.63 -0.99
CA GLU A 74 -16.02 7.02 -1.33
C GLU A 74 -14.80 7.82 -1.83
N LEU A 75 -13.61 7.57 -1.29
CA LEU A 75 -12.38 8.19 -1.75
C LEU A 75 -12.01 7.70 -3.16
N VAL A 76 -11.91 6.38 -3.34
CA VAL A 76 -11.28 5.83 -4.55
C VAL A 76 -12.16 5.91 -5.79
N THR A 77 -13.47 6.06 -5.62
CA THR A 77 -14.43 6.22 -6.75
C THR A 77 -14.52 7.64 -7.30
N GLN A 78 -13.83 8.60 -6.69
CA GLN A 78 -13.81 9.98 -7.17
C GLN A 78 -12.97 10.13 -8.46
N ASP A 79 -13.00 11.32 -9.07
CA ASP A 79 -12.28 11.59 -10.30
C ASP A 79 -10.76 11.53 -10.15
N ALA A 80 -10.14 10.56 -10.85
CA ALA A 80 -8.71 10.30 -10.87
C ALA A 80 -7.98 10.84 -12.11
N ASN A 81 -8.66 11.57 -13.01
CA ASN A 81 -8.15 11.90 -14.37
C ASN A 81 -6.81 12.67 -14.39
N ASP A 82 -6.53 13.49 -13.36
CA ASP A 82 -5.27 14.25 -13.29
C ASP A 82 -4.17 13.55 -12.47
N LEU A 83 -4.40 12.32 -12.04
CA LEU A 83 -3.39 11.54 -11.35
C LEU A 83 -2.51 10.78 -12.36
N PRO A 84 -1.23 10.52 -12.03
CA PRO A 84 -0.36 9.65 -12.84
C PRO A 84 -0.99 8.27 -12.99
N GLU A 85 -0.82 7.64 -14.13
CA GLU A 85 -1.23 6.23 -14.30
C GLU A 85 -0.23 5.28 -13.63
N HIS A 86 -0.77 4.23 -13.00
CA HIS A 86 -0.02 3.10 -12.48
C HIS A 86 -0.82 1.82 -12.73
N ASP A 87 -0.55 1.21 -13.85
CA ASP A 87 -1.21 0.00 -14.33
C ASP A 87 -0.46 -1.29 -13.89
N ALA A 88 -0.96 -2.43 -14.34
CA ALA A 88 -0.37 -3.73 -14.07
C ALA A 88 1.05 -3.88 -14.64
N HIS A 89 1.36 -3.26 -15.77
CA HIS A 89 2.72 -3.29 -16.33
C HIS A 89 3.70 -2.52 -15.43
N ALA A 90 3.26 -1.37 -14.90
CA ALA A 90 4.05 -0.59 -13.96
C ALA A 90 4.31 -1.38 -12.66
N GLU A 91 3.30 -2.07 -12.11
CA GLU A 91 3.48 -2.89 -10.91
C GLU A 91 4.36 -4.13 -11.17
N ALA A 92 4.19 -4.82 -12.29
CA ALA A 92 5.07 -5.91 -12.70
C ALA A 92 6.54 -5.44 -12.82
N THR A 93 6.76 -4.24 -13.37
CA THR A 93 8.10 -3.62 -13.44
C THR A 93 8.67 -3.35 -12.06
N VAL A 94 7.86 -2.85 -11.11
CA VAL A 94 8.29 -2.63 -9.72
C VAL A 94 8.69 -3.95 -9.07
N LEU A 95 7.87 -5.00 -9.22
CA LEU A 95 8.15 -6.31 -8.67
C LEU A 95 9.45 -6.91 -9.24
N THR A 96 9.62 -6.90 -10.55
CA THR A 96 10.83 -7.40 -11.23
C THR A 96 12.08 -6.65 -10.77
N ARG A 97 12.00 -5.32 -10.64
CA ARG A 97 13.13 -4.51 -10.17
C ARG A 97 13.56 -4.87 -8.73
N TRP A 98 12.60 -5.17 -7.85
CA TRP A 98 12.95 -5.61 -6.49
C TRP A 98 13.61 -6.99 -6.48
N LEU A 99 13.17 -7.92 -7.36
CA LEU A 99 13.84 -9.20 -7.56
C LEU A 99 15.29 -8.99 -8.03
N GLU A 100 15.50 -8.18 -9.07
CA GLU A 100 16.85 -7.88 -9.61
C GLU A 100 17.79 -7.33 -8.53
N LEU A 101 17.28 -6.47 -7.64
CA LEU A 101 18.06 -5.97 -6.50
C LEU A 101 18.37 -7.08 -5.50
N ALA A 102 17.40 -7.93 -5.16
CA ALA A 102 17.61 -9.04 -4.25
C ALA A 102 18.67 -10.04 -4.77
N GLU A 103 18.67 -10.28 -6.08
CA GLU A 103 19.65 -11.12 -6.76
C GLU A 103 21.04 -10.48 -6.82
N LEU A 104 21.11 -9.20 -7.20
CA LEU A 104 22.37 -8.47 -7.29
C LEU A 104 23.16 -8.51 -5.97
N PHE A 105 22.45 -8.53 -4.85
CA PHE A 105 23.04 -8.52 -3.50
C PHE A 105 22.96 -9.87 -2.78
N ASP A 106 22.52 -10.95 -3.46
CA ASP A 106 22.32 -12.28 -2.86
C ASP A 106 21.55 -12.20 -1.53
N ALA A 107 20.46 -11.42 -1.53
CA ALA A 107 19.79 -11.00 -0.32
C ALA A 107 18.69 -11.96 0.18
N LEU A 108 18.27 -12.93 -0.66
CA LEU A 108 17.20 -13.88 -0.35
C LEU A 108 17.68 -15.35 -0.43
N PRO A 109 17.24 -16.23 0.46
CA PRO A 109 17.41 -17.68 0.30
C PRO A 109 16.52 -18.20 -0.87
N GLU A 110 16.83 -19.40 -1.37
CA GLU A 110 16.01 -20.11 -2.37
C GLU A 110 15.68 -19.30 -3.65
N LEU A 111 16.59 -18.41 -4.06
CA LEU A 111 16.43 -17.49 -5.18
C LEU A 111 15.84 -18.11 -6.46
N PRO A 112 16.23 -19.33 -6.93
CA PRO A 112 15.66 -19.88 -8.16
C PRO A 112 14.16 -20.15 -8.08
N CYS A 113 13.66 -20.71 -6.97
CA CYS A 113 12.23 -20.96 -6.77
C CYS A 113 11.48 -19.63 -6.63
N PHE A 114 12.01 -18.70 -5.84
CA PHE A 114 11.45 -17.38 -5.64
C PHE A 114 11.34 -16.60 -6.96
N ARG A 115 12.39 -16.63 -7.81
CA ARG A 115 12.38 -16.03 -9.15
C ARG A 115 11.24 -16.58 -9.99
N ALA A 116 11.06 -17.89 -10.06
CA ALA A 116 10.00 -18.50 -10.88
C ALA A 116 8.60 -18.02 -10.46
N VAL A 117 8.35 -17.87 -9.14
CA VAL A 117 7.07 -17.33 -8.64
C VAL A 117 6.92 -15.85 -8.98
N VAL A 118 7.98 -15.04 -8.87
CA VAL A 118 7.95 -13.62 -9.27
C VAL A 118 7.65 -13.46 -10.76
N GLU A 119 8.35 -14.19 -11.62
CA GLU A 119 8.15 -14.14 -13.09
C GLU A 119 6.72 -14.53 -13.46
N LYS A 120 6.20 -15.61 -12.86
CA LYS A 120 4.82 -16.03 -13.04
C LYS A 120 3.84 -14.95 -12.58
N THR A 121 4.05 -14.36 -11.40
CA THR A 121 3.16 -13.33 -10.86
C THR A 121 3.19 -12.06 -11.72
N ALA A 122 4.37 -11.64 -12.17
CA ALA A 122 4.50 -10.51 -13.10
C ALA A 122 3.77 -10.76 -14.43
N HIS A 123 3.85 -11.99 -14.97
CA HIS A 123 3.06 -12.39 -16.13
C HIS A 123 1.56 -12.34 -15.86
N ASP A 124 1.09 -12.91 -14.73
CA ASP A 124 -0.32 -12.95 -14.35
C ASP A 124 -0.91 -11.54 -14.14
N LEU A 125 -0.11 -10.60 -13.60
CA LEU A 125 -0.52 -9.18 -13.49
C LEU A 125 -0.87 -8.59 -14.86
N VAL A 126 -0.02 -8.83 -15.86
CA VAL A 126 -0.16 -8.24 -17.19
C VAL A 126 -1.19 -8.97 -18.05
N ALA A 127 -1.24 -10.31 -17.96
CA ALA A 127 -2.11 -11.13 -18.79
C ALA A 127 -3.56 -11.19 -18.30
N GLY A 128 -3.81 -10.92 -17.00
CA GLY A 128 -5.15 -10.95 -16.44
C GLY A 128 -6.03 -9.78 -16.90
N PRO A 129 -7.36 -9.96 -16.94
CA PRO A 129 -8.27 -8.89 -17.27
C PRO A 129 -8.18 -7.78 -16.21
N ALA A 130 -7.96 -6.55 -16.65
CA ALA A 130 -7.86 -5.40 -15.77
C ALA A 130 -9.23 -4.97 -15.24
N ASP A 131 -9.29 -4.59 -13.96
CA ASP A 131 -10.43 -3.88 -13.39
C ASP A 131 -10.42 -2.40 -13.83
N ARG A 132 -11.55 -1.72 -13.65
CA ARG A 132 -11.63 -0.28 -13.96
C ARG A 132 -10.63 0.51 -13.10
N PRO A 133 -9.94 1.51 -13.68
CA PRO A 133 -9.01 2.34 -12.91
C PRO A 133 -9.75 3.30 -11.97
N LEU A 134 -9.27 3.37 -10.74
CA LEU A 134 -9.75 4.20 -9.63
C LEU A 134 -8.59 5.04 -9.04
N VAL A 135 -8.86 5.87 -8.03
CA VAL A 135 -7.80 6.53 -7.26
C VAL A 135 -7.05 5.48 -6.45
N LEU A 136 -5.73 5.50 -6.53
CA LEU A 136 -4.83 4.65 -5.76
C LEU A 136 -3.98 5.49 -4.79
N HIS A 137 -3.70 4.90 -3.65
CA HIS A 137 -2.65 5.35 -2.73
C HIS A 137 -1.27 4.85 -3.18
N ARG A 138 -1.18 3.62 -3.68
CA ARG A 138 -0.01 2.85 -4.14
C ARG A 138 0.89 2.30 -3.03
N ASP A 139 0.82 2.80 -1.83
CA ASP A 139 1.54 2.30 -0.66
C ASP A 139 0.60 2.18 0.55
N LEU A 140 -0.62 1.68 0.31
CA LEU A 140 -1.62 1.55 1.36
C LEU A 140 -1.26 0.42 2.32
N HIS A 141 -1.04 0.77 3.59
CA HIS A 141 -0.83 -0.21 4.65
C HIS A 141 -1.17 0.37 6.04
N ASP A 142 -1.13 -0.46 7.05
CA ASP A 142 -1.51 -0.17 8.44
C ASP A 142 -0.83 1.07 9.08
N LYS A 143 0.36 1.45 8.60
CA LYS A 143 1.09 2.65 9.10
C LYS A 143 0.69 3.94 8.39
N GLN A 144 -0.01 3.84 7.25
CA GLN A 144 -0.48 5.02 6.50
C GLN A 144 -1.89 5.44 6.91
N LEU A 145 -2.55 4.64 7.75
CA LEU A 145 -3.89 4.91 8.25
C LEU A 145 -3.81 5.31 9.75
N LEU A 146 -4.33 6.49 10.08
CA LEU A 146 -4.39 7.01 11.45
C LEU A 146 -5.82 7.05 11.94
N TRP A 147 -6.03 6.72 13.21
CA TRP A 147 -7.32 6.84 13.86
C TRP A 147 -7.21 7.75 15.06
N ASP A 148 -8.04 8.80 15.13
CA ASP A 148 -8.09 9.74 16.26
C ASP A 148 -9.26 9.49 17.21
N GLY A 149 -10.04 8.43 16.97
CA GLY A 149 -11.25 8.07 17.72
C GLY A 149 -12.54 8.48 17.02
N SER A 150 -12.47 9.30 15.98
CA SER A 150 -13.64 9.79 15.23
C SER A 150 -13.41 9.84 13.71
N THR A 151 -12.21 10.14 13.28
CA THR A 151 -11.86 10.38 11.88
C THR A 151 -10.67 9.54 11.48
N LEU A 152 -10.75 8.92 10.31
CA LEU A 152 -9.62 8.21 9.71
C LEU A 152 -8.74 9.20 8.94
N GLY A 153 -7.45 9.19 9.25
CA GLY A 153 -6.43 9.96 8.55
C GLY A 153 -5.65 9.10 7.57
N VAL A 154 -5.23 9.68 6.44
CA VAL A 154 -4.42 9.04 5.42
C VAL A 154 -3.11 9.80 5.25
N LEU A 155 -1.98 9.11 5.36
CA LEU A 155 -0.63 9.65 5.19
C LEU A 155 -0.05 9.31 3.81
N ASP A 156 1.05 9.97 3.46
CA ASP A 156 1.89 9.68 2.28
C ASP A 156 1.13 9.53 0.94
N VAL A 157 0.11 10.38 0.73
CA VAL A 157 -0.71 10.38 -0.49
C VAL A 157 0.02 10.96 -1.73
N ASP A 158 1.28 11.33 -1.61
CA ASP A 158 2.08 11.93 -2.67
C ASP A 158 2.50 10.95 -3.78
N THR A 159 2.40 9.64 -3.53
CA THR A 159 2.59 8.59 -4.53
C THR A 159 1.30 8.19 -5.24
N SER A 160 0.17 8.78 -4.88
CA SER A 160 -1.14 8.43 -5.42
C SER A 160 -1.19 8.48 -6.94
N ALA A 161 -1.96 7.58 -7.51
CA ALA A 161 -2.06 7.36 -8.95
C ALA A 161 -3.49 6.97 -9.35
N ARG A 162 -3.68 6.73 -10.64
CA ARG A 162 -4.87 6.12 -11.22
C ARG A 162 -4.54 4.68 -11.63
N GLY A 163 -5.29 3.70 -11.15
CA GLY A 163 -5.08 2.29 -11.46
C GLY A 163 -6.09 1.37 -10.78
N GLU A 164 -5.79 0.09 -10.68
CA GLU A 164 -6.72 -0.93 -10.17
C GLU A 164 -6.73 -0.95 -8.64
N ALA A 165 -7.93 -0.83 -8.03
CA ALA A 165 -8.07 -0.88 -6.56
C ALA A 165 -7.49 -2.15 -5.94
N ALA A 166 -7.41 -3.24 -6.69
CA ALA A 166 -6.78 -4.48 -6.29
C ALA A 166 -5.33 -4.31 -5.81
N LEU A 167 -4.59 -3.29 -6.32
CA LEU A 167 -3.23 -2.98 -5.88
C LEU A 167 -3.21 -2.57 -4.41
N ASP A 168 -3.98 -1.55 -4.04
CA ASP A 168 -4.01 -1.04 -2.67
C ASP A 168 -4.57 -2.08 -1.69
N LEU A 169 -5.65 -2.75 -2.07
CA LEU A 169 -6.29 -3.77 -1.24
C LEU A 169 -5.40 -5.00 -1.07
N GLY A 170 -4.75 -5.45 -2.13
CA GLY A 170 -3.78 -6.55 -2.09
C GLY A 170 -2.56 -6.21 -1.25
N ASN A 171 -2.05 -4.96 -1.35
CA ASN A 171 -0.96 -4.49 -0.52
C ASN A 171 -1.34 -4.46 0.97
N LEU A 172 -2.56 -4.00 1.29
CA LEU A 172 -3.04 -3.97 2.67
C LEU A 172 -3.19 -5.38 3.26
N LEU A 173 -3.73 -6.34 2.51
CA LEU A 173 -3.79 -7.75 2.91
C LEU A 173 -2.38 -8.33 3.13
N ALA A 174 -1.46 -8.11 2.21
CA ALA A 174 -0.07 -8.59 2.34
C ALA A 174 0.63 -7.99 3.56
N HIS A 175 0.34 -6.74 3.90
CA HIS A 175 0.85 -6.13 5.13
C HIS A 175 0.22 -6.72 6.39
N ALA A 176 -1.06 -7.09 6.40
CA ALA A 176 -1.69 -7.79 7.51
C ALA A 176 -1.04 -9.16 7.76
N ASP A 177 -0.80 -9.93 6.69
CA ASP A 177 -0.06 -11.21 6.75
C ASP A 177 1.38 -11.02 7.28
N LEU A 178 2.06 -9.96 6.79
CA LEU A 178 3.39 -9.62 7.27
C LEU A 178 3.41 -9.30 8.77
N ARG A 179 2.42 -8.54 9.28
CA ARG A 179 2.33 -8.24 10.73
C ARG A 179 2.07 -9.49 11.55
N LEU A 180 1.32 -10.45 11.03
CA LEU A 180 1.13 -11.76 11.65
C LEU A 180 2.46 -12.53 11.71
N ALA A 181 3.20 -12.61 10.60
CA ALA A 181 4.53 -13.25 10.55
C ALA A 181 5.55 -12.59 11.48
N GLN A 182 5.43 -11.28 11.70
CA GLN A 182 6.25 -10.50 12.62
C GLN A 182 5.79 -10.60 14.10
N ASN A 183 4.71 -11.31 14.41
CA ASN A 183 4.06 -11.36 15.72
C ASN A 183 3.63 -9.97 16.25
N ILE A 184 3.30 -9.03 15.35
CA ILE A 184 2.81 -7.69 15.70
C ILE A 184 1.28 -7.69 15.81
N PHE A 185 0.59 -8.38 14.89
CA PHE A 185 -0.85 -8.59 14.94
C PHE A 185 -1.18 -10.00 15.40
N THR A 186 -2.31 -10.15 16.09
CA THR A 186 -2.92 -11.45 16.38
C THR A 186 -3.64 -11.99 15.15
N PRO A 187 -3.91 -13.31 15.06
CA PRO A 187 -4.77 -13.86 14.01
C PRO A 187 -6.12 -13.13 13.92
N SER A 188 -6.74 -12.85 15.07
CA SER A 188 -8.03 -12.12 15.13
C SER A 188 -7.95 -10.71 14.50
N THR A 189 -6.85 -9.98 14.73
CA THR A 189 -6.63 -8.67 14.12
C THR A 189 -6.47 -8.80 12.60
N SER A 190 -5.68 -9.77 12.14
CA SER A 190 -5.48 -10.03 10.72
C SER A 190 -6.79 -10.42 10.02
N ASP A 191 -7.59 -11.29 10.62
CA ASP A 191 -8.91 -11.69 10.11
C ASP A 191 -9.88 -10.51 10.04
N THR A 192 -9.87 -9.63 11.04
CA THR A 192 -10.68 -8.40 11.04
C THR A 192 -10.30 -7.49 9.87
N ILE A 193 -9.00 -7.27 9.64
CA ILE A 193 -8.52 -6.47 8.51
C ILE A 193 -8.94 -7.10 7.18
N ALA A 194 -8.74 -8.41 7.02
CA ALA A 194 -9.12 -9.14 5.81
C ALA A 194 -10.64 -9.04 5.54
N GLY A 195 -11.46 -9.14 6.59
CA GLY A 195 -12.91 -8.96 6.48
C GLY A 195 -13.31 -7.57 5.96
N HIS A 196 -12.68 -6.52 6.49
CA HIS A 196 -12.95 -5.14 6.04
C HIS A 196 -12.43 -4.88 4.62
N VAL A 197 -11.24 -5.39 4.27
CA VAL A 197 -10.70 -5.29 2.91
C VAL A 197 -11.61 -6.00 1.90
N ASN A 198 -12.11 -7.19 2.23
CA ASN A 198 -13.05 -7.92 1.38
C ASN A 198 -14.38 -7.16 1.22
N THR A 199 -14.86 -6.49 2.27
CA THR A 199 -16.03 -5.61 2.19
C THR A 199 -15.82 -4.47 1.20
N VAL A 200 -14.65 -3.80 1.26
CA VAL A 200 -14.27 -2.75 0.29
C VAL A 200 -14.15 -3.31 -1.12
N ALA A 201 -13.49 -4.46 -1.29
CA ALA A 201 -13.34 -5.11 -2.59
C ALA A 201 -14.70 -5.43 -3.24
N ALA A 202 -15.66 -5.95 -2.45
CA ALA A 202 -17.02 -6.21 -2.91
C ALA A 202 -17.74 -4.91 -3.31
N ALA A 203 -17.65 -3.84 -2.50
CA ALA A 203 -18.27 -2.56 -2.79
C ALA A 203 -17.72 -1.91 -4.08
N LEU A 204 -16.45 -2.15 -4.39
CA LEU A 204 -15.78 -1.65 -5.60
C LEU A 204 -15.92 -2.58 -6.81
N ASN A 205 -16.54 -3.75 -6.66
CA ASN A 205 -16.61 -4.82 -7.66
C ASN A 205 -15.22 -5.26 -8.16
N VAL A 206 -14.23 -5.35 -7.25
CA VAL A 206 -12.90 -5.87 -7.56
C VAL A 206 -13.00 -7.36 -7.87
N ASN A 207 -12.39 -7.79 -8.98
CA ASN A 207 -12.32 -9.21 -9.32
C ASN A 207 -11.48 -9.97 -8.28
N PRO A 208 -12.02 -11.04 -7.63
CA PRO A 208 -11.29 -11.77 -6.59
C PRO A 208 -9.95 -12.37 -7.06
N ALA A 209 -9.90 -12.88 -8.29
CA ALA A 209 -8.65 -13.39 -8.85
C ALA A 209 -7.63 -12.27 -9.08
N ARG A 210 -8.11 -11.08 -9.44
CA ARG A 210 -7.27 -9.89 -9.60
C ARG A 210 -6.71 -9.42 -8.27
N LEU A 211 -7.56 -9.37 -7.23
CA LEU A 211 -7.14 -9.05 -5.87
C LEU A 211 -6.04 -10.01 -5.38
N GLU A 212 -6.21 -11.31 -5.59
CA GLU A 212 -5.22 -12.31 -5.18
C GLU A 212 -3.89 -12.17 -5.95
N THR A 213 -3.95 -11.84 -7.24
CA THR A 213 -2.73 -11.59 -8.05
C THR A 213 -1.94 -10.40 -7.51
N TYR A 214 -2.60 -9.28 -7.18
CA TYR A 214 -1.94 -8.11 -6.57
C TYR A 214 -1.46 -8.39 -5.14
N ARG A 215 -2.21 -9.16 -4.34
CA ARG A 215 -1.76 -9.59 -3.01
C ARG A 215 -0.48 -10.41 -3.10
N ARG A 216 -0.42 -11.39 -4.02
CA ARG A 216 0.79 -12.19 -4.27
C ARG A 216 1.97 -11.31 -4.69
N ALA A 217 1.76 -10.37 -5.61
CA ALA A 217 2.79 -9.41 -6.01
C ALA A 217 3.32 -8.60 -4.82
N ALA A 218 2.44 -8.14 -3.93
CA ALA A 218 2.82 -7.41 -2.72
C ALA A 218 3.60 -8.29 -1.73
N LEU A 219 3.19 -9.55 -1.50
CA LEU A 219 3.91 -10.52 -0.64
C LEU A 219 5.35 -10.72 -1.12
N LEU A 220 5.53 -10.98 -2.41
CA LEU A 220 6.84 -11.17 -3.05
C LEU A 220 7.69 -9.89 -2.96
N ARG A 221 7.11 -8.74 -3.26
CA ARG A 221 7.78 -7.45 -3.14
C ARG A 221 8.25 -7.19 -1.71
N LEU A 222 7.43 -7.49 -0.71
CA LEU A 222 7.77 -7.33 0.70
C LEU A 222 8.92 -8.25 1.11
N ALA A 223 9.01 -9.49 0.60
CA ALA A 223 10.16 -10.35 0.83
C ALA A 223 11.46 -9.67 0.36
N CYS A 224 11.48 -9.15 -0.85
CA CYS A 224 12.64 -8.43 -1.39
C CYS A 224 12.98 -7.16 -0.58
N VAL A 225 11.98 -6.34 -0.23
CA VAL A 225 12.17 -5.10 0.55
C VAL A 225 12.76 -5.40 1.93
N TYR A 226 12.26 -6.43 2.61
CA TYR A 226 12.71 -6.78 3.95
C TYR A 226 14.03 -7.55 3.98
N ALA A 227 14.45 -8.15 2.86
CA ALA A 227 15.77 -8.77 2.73
C ALA A 227 16.93 -7.78 3.03
N PHE A 228 16.71 -6.49 2.78
CA PHE A 228 17.67 -5.43 3.07
C PHE A 228 17.54 -4.83 4.49
N ARG A 229 16.67 -5.36 5.34
CA ARG A 229 16.45 -4.84 6.69
C ARG A 229 17.05 -5.78 7.74
N PRO A 230 18.03 -5.36 8.54
CA PRO A 230 18.67 -6.23 9.55
C PRO A 230 17.70 -6.85 10.56
N THR A 231 16.57 -6.18 10.81
CA THR A 231 15.53 -6.61 11.77
C THR A 231 14.63 -7.73 11.25
N SER A 232 14.81 -8.18 10.01
CA SER A 232 13.97 -9.23 9.39
C SER A 232 14.54 -10.65 9.50
N LYS A 233 15.76 -10.81 9.98
CA LYS A 233 16.51 -12.08 9.94
C LYS A 233 15.77 -13.28 10.54
N ASP A 234 15.00 -13.06 11.59
CA ASP A 234 14.38 -14.15 12.36
C ASP A 234 13.11 -14.69 11.69
N TRP A 235 12.37 -13.87 10.95
CA TRP A 235 11.09 -14.23 10.35
C TRP A 235 11.13 -14.30 8.82
N LEU A 236 12.09 -13.65 8.16
CA LEU A 236 12.17 -13.57 6.70
C LEU A 236 12.28 -14.94 6.00
N PRO A 237 13.06 -15.93 6.50
CA PRO A 237 13.10 -17.25 5.87
C PRO A 237 11.71 -17.90 5.77
N GLY A 238 10.95 -17.93 6.87
CA GLY A 238 9.58 -18.46 6.85
C GLY A 238 8.62 -17.66 5.98
N TRP A 239 8.85 -16.36 5.83
CA TRP A 239 8.09 -15.52 4.88
C TRP A 239 8.39 -15.90 3.44
N VAL A 240 9.67 -16.11 3.10
CA VAL A 240 10.08 -16.56 1.75
C VAL A 240 9.50 -17.93 1.43
N ASP A 241 9.55 -18.88 2.39
CA ASP A 241 8.92 -20.19 2.23
C ASP A 241 7.41 -20.09 1.94
N THR A 242 6.72 -19.19 2.64
CA THR A 242 5.30 -18.90 2.34
C THR A 242 5.12 -18.36 0.93
N CYS A 243 5.97 -17.43 0.50
CA CYS A 243 5.89 -16.82 -0.84
C CYS A 243 6.13 -17.83 -1.97
N VAL A 244 7.03 -18.81 -1.81
CA VAL A 244 7.33 -19.79 -2.86
C VAL A 244 6.29 -20.91 -2.97
N THR A 245 5.39 -21.03 -2.00
CA THR A 245 4.27 -22.00 -1.99
C THR A 245 2.96 -21.42 -2.55
N LEU A 246 2.94 -20.14 -2.93
CA LEU A 246 1.80 -19.45 -3.55
C LEU A 246 1.70 -19.81 -5.04
#